data_8c1bfb5eb1104e9c21f0e5d07a919e77
#
_entry.id   8c1bfb5eb1104e9c21f0e5d07a919e77
#
_cell.length_a   1.000
_cell.length_b   1.000
_cell.length_c   1.000
_cell.angle_alpha   90.00
_cell.angle_beta   90.00
_cell.angle_gamma   90.00
#
_symmetry.space_group_name_H-M   'P 1'
#
loop_
_entity.id
_entity.type
_entity.pdbx_description
1 polymer ?
#
loop_
_entity_poly.entity_id
_entity_poly.type
_entity_poly.pdbx_seq_one_letter_code
_entity_poly.pdbx_strand_id
1 'polypeptide(L)'
;MKNPISRATDGTSNTLYVAECAGQPEVYIANGRMTLDDFANYRDDKVINFNGQLVPEDGTGWADPDCGFSINGATSDGLDRYGESMINAINVSEAFSFHPGGANFAMADGSAHFISDSIDAQTFVSLCTRAGGEVVGDF
;
A
#
# COMPACT_ATOMS: atom_id res chain seq x y z
N MET A 1 17.63 -0.44 17.41
CA MET A 1 18.69 -0.68 16.39
C MET A 1 18.64 0.50 15.41
N LYS A 2 19.75 1.17 15.11
CA LYS A 2 19.74 2.27 14.10
C LYS A 2 19.90 1.65 12.71
N ASN A 3 18.99 1.91 11.80
CA ASN A 3 19.09 1.54 10.39
C ASN A 3 19.60 2.77 9.60
N PRO A 4 20.91 2.91 9.39
CA PRO A 4 21.41 4.04 8.61
C PRO A 4 21.00 3.89 7.14
N ILE A 5 20.76 5.02 6.47
CA ILE A 5 20.38 5.08 5.05
C ILE A 5 21.44 4.42 4.13
N SER A 6 22.69 4.37 4.58
CA SER A 6 23.79 3.67 3.88
C SER A 6 23.59 2.15 3.74
N ARG A 7 22.55 1.60 4.36
CA ARG A 7 22.14 0.19 4.16
C ARG A 7 21.20 -0.03 2.99
N ALA A 8 20.74 1.04 2.33
CA ALA A 8 20.00 0.94 1.08
C ALA A 8 21.00 0.75 -0.08
N THR A 9 21.46 -0.51 -0.25
CA THR A 9 22.48 -0.86 -1.26
C THR A 9 21.92 -0.96 -2.66
N ASP A 10 20.59 -1.06 -2.82
CA ASP A 10 19.87 -1.04 -4.10
C ASP A 10 19.78 0.38 -4.68
N GLY A 11 20.23 1.38 -3.89
CA GLY A 11 20.18 2.79 -4.21
C GLY A 11 19.01 3.50 -3.53
N THR A 12 19.27 4.64 -2.93
CA THR A 12 18.25 5.41 -2.20
C THR A 12 17.16 5.98 -3.11
N SER A 13 17.42 6.14 -4.41
CA SER A 13 16.45 6.54 -5.43
C SER A 13 15.58 5.37 -5.92
N ASN A 14 15.94 4.14 -5.58
CA ASN A 14 15.22 2.92 -5.94
C ASN A 14 14.60 2.23 -4.70
N THR A 15 14.56 2.90 -3.56
CA THR A 15 14.00 2.35 -2.32
C THR A 15 12.85 3.21 -1.84
N LEU A 16 11.66 2.65 -1.80
CA LEU A 16 10.47 3.30 -1.25
C LEU A 16 10.63 3.50 0.26
N TYR A 17 10.25 4.68 0.73
CA TYR A 17 10.33 5.05 2.14
C TYR A 17 8.98 5.39 2.76
N VAL A 18 8.12 6.10 2.01
CA VAL A 18 6.75 6.47 2.43
C VAL A 18 5.80 6.24 1.26
N ALA A 19 4.66 5.63 1.54
CA ALA A 19 3.56 5.46 0.61
C ALA A 19 2.38 6.37 0.98
N GLU A 20 1.65 6.84 -0.02
CA GLU A 20 0.35 7.47 0.19
C GLU A 20 -0.67 6.40 0.59
N CYS A 21 -1.48 6.69 1.63
CA CYS A 21 -2.62 5.86 2.03
C CYS A 21 -3.78 6.79 2.41
N ALA A 22 -4.64 7.07 1.43
CA ALA A 22 -5.76 8.00 1.56
C ALA A 22 -7.03 7.32 2.09
N GLY A 23 -7.97 8.13 2.62
CA GLY A 23 -9.32 7.70 2.97
C GLY A 23 -9.52 7.21 4.40
N GLN A 24 -8.45 6.96 5.15
CA GLN A 24 -8.53 6.52 6.54
C GLN A 24 -9.33 7.51 7.43
N PRO A 25 -10.14 7.06 8.41
CA PRO A 25 -10.34 5.66 8.83
C PRO A 25 -11.46 4.91 8.08
N GLU A 26 -11.98 5.45 6.99
CA GLU A 26 -12.97 4.75 6.18
C GLU A 26 -12.31 3.74 5.26
N VAL A 27 -12.98 2.62 4.98
CA VAL A 27 -12.46 1.59 4.08
C VAL A 27 -12.88 1.88 2.64
N TYR A 28 -11.88 1.97 1.77
CA TYR A 28 -12.05 2.11 0.33
C TYR A 28 -11.43 0.92 -0.40
N ILE A 29 -12.11 0.46 -1.43
CA ILE A 29 -11.65 -0.54 -2.38
C ILE A 29 -11.63 0.06 -3.80
N ALA A 30 -11.15 -0.68 -4.78
CA ALA A 30 -10.99 -0.21 -6.15
C ALA A 30 -12.27 0.46 -6.74
N ASN A 31 -13.45 0.01 -6.31
CA ASN A 31 -14.74 0.50 -6.79
C ASN A 31 -15.33 1.64 -5.92
N GLY A 32 -14.62 2.15 -4.93
CA GLY A 32 -15.08 3.21 -4.06
C GLY A 32 -15.12 2.81 -2.59
N ARG A 33 -15.95 3.47 -1.80
CA ARG A 33 -16.10 3.12 -0.38
C ARG A 33 -16.72 1.73 -0.23
N MET A 34 -16.09 0.88 0.58
CA MET A 34 -16.58 -0.47 0.85
C MET A 34 -17.98 -0.44 1.46
N THR A 35 -18.89 -1.22 0.88
CA THR A 35 -20.25 -1.41 1.38
C THR A 35 -20.34 -2.64 2.30
N LEU A 36 -21.48 -2.81 3.00
CA LEU A 36 -21.71 -4.01 3.78
C LEU A 36 -21.83 -5.28 2.91
N ASP A 37 -22.29 -5.12 1.67
CA ASP A 37 -22.34 -6.23 0.70
C ASP A 37 -20.92 -6.63 0.25
N ASP A 38 -20.03 -5.67 0.02
CA ASP A 38 -18.61 -5.94 -0.25
C ASP A 38 -17.96 -6.65 0.95
N PHE A 39 -18.22 -6.15 2.17
CA PHE A 39 -17.72 -6.74 3.41
C PHE A 39 -18.16 -8.18 3.61
N ALA A 40 -19.39 -8.55 3.20
CA ALA A 40 -19.85 -9.92 3.25
C ALA A 40 -19.05 -10.88 2.34
N ASN A 41 -18.35 -10.33 1.34
CA ASN A 41 -17.50 -11.08 0.41
C ASN A 41 -15.99 -10.87 0.71
N TYR A 42 -15.66 -10.00 1.65
CA TYR A 42 -14.27 -9.73 2.05
C TYR A 42 -13.66 -10.94 2.78
N ARG A 43 -12.46 -11.33 2.40
CA ARG A 43 -11.84 -12.59 2.84
C ARG A 43 -10.62 -12.39 3.75
N ASP A 44 -10.51 -11.22 4.34
CA ASP A 44 -9.46 -10.89 5.30
C ASP A 44 -10.08 -10.44 6.63
N ASP A 45 -9.30 -10.44 7.68
CA ASP A 45 -9.68 -10.01 9.02
C ASP A 45 -9.33 -8.53 9.33
N LYS A 46 -8.71 -7.83 8.37
CA LYS A 46 -8.22 -6.44 8.55
C LYS A 46 -9.31 -5.36 8.49
N VAL A 47 -10.53 -5.70 8.15
CA VAL A 47 -11.68 -4.81 8.21
C VAL A 47 -12.67 -5.32 9.25
N ILE A 48 -13.12 -4.44 10.14
CA ILE A 48 -14.13 -4.76 11.14
C ILE A 48 -15.41 -3.95 10.91
N ASN A 49 -16.53 -4.57 11.21
CA ASN A 49 -17.82 -3.90 11.23
C ASN A 49 -18.15 -3.44 12.66
N PHE A 50 -18.02 -2.14 12.90
CA PHE A 50 -18.36 -1.54 14.17
C PHE A 50 -19.70 -0.79 14.05
N ASN A 51 -20.78 -1.42 14.52
CA ASN A 51 -22.14 -0.85 14.50
C ASN A 51 -22.61 -0.37 13.11
N GLY A 52 -22.28 -1.09 12.06
CA GLY A 52 -22.63 -0.74 10.68
C GLY A 52 -21.62 0.15 9.96
N GLN A 53 -20.58 0.59 10.64
CA GLN A 53 -19.45 1.30 10.04
C GLN A 53 -18.29 0.33 9.82
N LEU A 54 -17.78 0.28 8.61
CA LEU A 54 -16.59 -0.50 8.26
C LEU A 54 -15.35 0.35 8.50
N VAL A 55 -14.44 -0.18 9.31
CA VAL A 55 -13.19 0.48 9.68
C VAL A 55 -12.04 -0.53 9.61
N PRO A 56 -10.80 -0.09 9.29
CA PRO A 56 -9.64 -0.93 9.46
C PRO A 56 -9.46 -1.38 10.92
N GLU A 57 -8.94 -2.58 11.11
CA GLU A 57 -8.62 -3.12 12.44
C GLU A 57 -7.56 -2.28 13.16
N ASP A 58 -6.55 -1.82 12.42
CA ASP A 58 -5.41 -1.06 12.90
C ASP A 58 -4.92 -0.03 11.86
N GLY A 59 -3.85 0.72 12.17
CA GLY A 59 -3.18 1.57 11.21
C GLY A 59 -3.95 2.83 10.78
N THR A 60 -4.93 3.28 11.56
CA THR A 60 -5.82 4.39 11.16
C THR A 60 -5.37 5.77 11.63
N GLY A 61 -4.52 5.82 12.65
CA GLY A 61 -4.03 7.07 13.24
C GLY A 61 -2.70 7.49 12.66
N TRP A 62 -2.51 8.78 12.37
CA TRP A 62 -1.23 9.29 11.84
C TRP A 62 0.00 9.00 12.73
N ALA A 63 -0.20 8.70 13.98
CA ALA A 63 0.85 8.35 14.95
C ALA A 63 0.80 6.85 15.35
N ASP A 64 -0.01 6.06 14.67
CA ASP A 64 -0.12 4.63 14.90
C ASP A 64 1.12 3.92 14.35
N PRO A 65 1.84 3.12 15.16
CA PRO A 65 3.00 2.38 14.69
C PRO A 65 2.64 1.30 13.65
N ASP A 66 1.37 0.90 13.55
CA ASP A 66 0.89 -0.11 12.61
C ASP A 66 0.41 0.48 11.26
N CYS A 67 0.68 1.79 11.02
CA CYS A 67 0.47 2.44 9.71
C CYS A 67 1.46 1.99 8.61
N GLY A 68 2.07 0.83 8.73
CA GLY A 68 2.90 0.26 7.67
C GLY A 68 2.04 -0.33 6.55
N PHE A 69 2.43 -0.13 5.29
CA PHE A 69 1.81 -0.87 4.20
C PHE A 69 2.49 -2.23 3.98
N SER A 70 1.72 -3.21 3.55
CA SER A 70 2.21 -4.54 3.23
C SER A 70 2.61 -4.65 1.75
N ILE A 71 3.31 -5.71 1.40
CA ILE A 71 3.75 -6.01 0.03
C ILE A 71 3.14 -7.30 -0.51
N ASN A 72 2.03 -7.73 0.06
CA ASN A 72 1.32 -8.94 -0.36
C ASN A 72 0.31 -8.66 -1.49
N GLY A 73 0.02 -7.40 -1.75
CA GLY A 73 -0.99 -6.99 -2.73
C GLY A 73 -2.40 -7.48 -2.40
N ALA A 74 -3.34 -7.10 -3.25
CA ALA A 74 -4.72 -7.53 -3.16
C ALA A 74 -5.26 -7.97 -4.53
N THR A 75 -6.44 -8.58 -4.55
CA THR A 75 -7.20 -8.78 -5.79
C THR A 75 -7.61 -7.42 -6.39
N SER A 76 -7.84 -7.36 -7.69
CA SER A 76 -8.15 -6.10 -8.39
C SER A 76 -9.44 -5.42 -7.93
N ASP A 77 -10.32 -6.13 -7.24
CA ASP A 77 -11.52 -5.59 -6.59
C ASP A 77 -11.29 -5.17 -5.12
N GLY A 78 -10.15 -5.55 -4.54
CA GLY A 78 -9.79 -5.24 -3.16
C GLY A 78 -10.48 -6.10 -2.11
N LEU A 79 -11.11 -7.22 -2.50
CA LEU A 79 -11.88 -8.08 -1.59
C LEU A 79 -11.10 -9.25 -1.00
N ASP A 80 -9.90 -9.52 -1.51
CA ASP A 80 -9.01 -10.56 -0.99
C ASP A 80 -7.57 -10.08 -0.97
N ARG A 81 -6.80 -10.52 0.03
CA ARG A 81 -5.35 -10.31 0.10
C ARG A 81 -4.63 -11.30 -0.81
N TYR A 82 -3.33 -11.04 -1.05
CA TYR A 82 -2.48 -11.90 -1.87
C TYR A 82 -2.88 -11.90 -3.34
N GLY A 83 -2.92 -10.70 -3.92
CA GLY A 83 -3.16 -10.48 -5.34
C GLY A 83 -2.02 -9.72 -6.02
N GLU A 84 -2.23 -9.41 -7.28
CA GLU A 84 -1.23 -8.70 -8.10
C GLU A 84 -1.37 -7.18 -8.06
N SER A 85 -2.47 -6.65 -7.48
CA SER A 85 -2.69 -5.21 -7.36
C SER A 85 -2.00 -4.68 -6.11
N MET A 86 -0.91 -3.92 -6.30
CA MET A 86 -0.07 -3.37 -5.23
C MET A 86 -0.49 -1.97 -4.80
N ILE A 87 -1.31 -1.28 -5.61
CA ILE A 87 -1.72 0.12 -5.41
C ILE A 87 -3.20 0.24 -5.77
N ASN A 88 -3.96 1.02 -4.99
CA ASN A 88 -5.36 1.38 -5.24
C ASN A 88 -6.38 0.22 -5.23
N ALA A 89 -6.02 -0.98 -4.77
CA ALA A 89 -6.99 -2.07 -4.62
C ALA A 89 -7.81 -1.93 -3.32
N ILE A 90 -7.14 -1.67 -2.21
CA ILE A 90 -7.76 -1.43 -0.89
C ILE A 90 -6.86 -0.49 -0.08
N ASN A 91 -7.46 0.37 0.77
CA ASN A 91 -6.69 1.28 1.62
C ASN A 91 -6.37 0.72 3.00
N VAL A 92 -6.57 -0.56 3.22
CA VAL A 92 -6.22 -1.23 4.48
C VAL A 92 -4.90 -1.96 4.31
N SER A 93 -3.87 -1.46 4.99
CA SER A 93 -2.50 -1.98 4.94
C SER A 93 -1.83 -1.96 3.54
N GLU A 94 -2.41 -1.25 2.55
CA GLU A 94 -1.89 -1.14 1.20
C GLU A 94 -1.74 0.33 0.78
N ALA A 95 -0.92 0.59 -0.23
CA ALA A 95 -0.79 1.92 -0.82
C ALA A 95 -2.09 2.28 -1.56
N PHE A 96 -2.67 3.44 -1.22
CA PHE A 96 -3.95 3.86 -1.78
C PHE A 96 -4.03 5.37 -1.95
N SER A 97 -4.60 5.80 -3.05
CA SER A 97 -4.89 7.20 -3.32
C SER A 97 -6.22 7.39 -4.05
N PHE A 98 -6.75 8.61 -4.02
CA PHE A 98 -7.88 9.01 -4.88
C PHE A 98 -7.41 9.56 -6.23
N HIS A 99 -6.11 9.58 -6.52
CA HIS A 99 -5.58 9.96 -7.81
C HIS A 99 -5.86 8.89 -8.86
N PRO A 100 -6.34 9.24 -10.06
CA PRO A 100 -6.56 8.25 -11.11
C PRO A 100 -5.23 7.62 -11.56
N GLY A 101 -5.16 6.30 -11.58
CA GLY A 101 -4.10 5.53 -12.20
C GLY A 101 -2.83 5.34 -11.37
N GLY A 102 -2.82 5.66 -10.06
CA GLY A 102 -1.67 5.40 -9.20
C GLY A 102 -1.68 6.19 -7.90
N ALA A 103 -0.55 6.17 -7.19
CA ALA A 103 -0.35 6.87 -5.93
C ALA A 103 1.03 7.53 -5.86
N ASN A 104 1.19 8.47 -4.90
CA ASN A 104 2.47 9.14 -4.67
C ASN A 104 3.31 8.39 -3.63
N PHE A 105 4.60 8.34 -3.89
CA PHE A 105 5.58 7.72 -3.01
C PHE A 105 6.77 8.64 -2.80
N ALA A 106 7.33 8.63 -1.61
CA ALA A 106 8.62 9.23 -1.35
C ALA A 106 9.70 8.14 -1.32
N MET A 107 10.81 8.39 -2.02
CA MET A 107 11.98 7.51 -2.04
C MET A 107 12.91 7.83 -0.87
N ALA A 108 13.83 6.93 -0.59
CA ALA A 108 14.80 7.11 0.49
C ALA A 108 15.81 8.25 0.26
N ASP A 109 15.94 8.77 -0.95
CA ASP A 109 16.74 9.98 -1.28
C ASP A 109 15.95 11.28 -1.11
N GLY A 110 14.66 11.21 -0.80
CA GLY A 110 13.76 12.34 -0.63
C GLY A 110 13.06 12.79 -1.91
N SER A 111 13.28 12.12 -3.05
CA SER A 111 12.50 12.38 -4.27
C SER A 111 11.06 11.84 -4.11
N ALA A 112 10.12 12.41 -4.87
CA ALA A 112 8.73 11.94 -4.91
C ALA A 112 8.40 11.47 -6.33
N HIS A 113 7.74 10.32 -6.41
CA HIS A 113 7.34 9.68 -7.66
C HIS A 113 5.86 9.33 -7.62
N PHE A 114 5.16 9.54 -8.72
CA PHE A 114 3.84 8.98 -8.95
C PHE A 114 4.03 7.62 -9.62
N ILE A 115 3.60 6.56 -8.93
CA ILE A 115 3.74 5.19 -9.42
C ILE A 115 2.36 4.69 -9.86
N SER A 116 2.32 4.13 -11.08
CA SER A 116 1.09 3.59 -11.67
C SER A 116 0.56 2.39 -10.87
N ASP A 117 -0.77 2.30 -10.72
CA ASP A 117 -1.44 1.13 -10.15
C ASP A 117 -1.38 -0.12 -11.06
N SER A 118 -0.95 0.05 -12.31
CA SER A 118 -0.63 -1.05 -13.22
C SER A 118 0.83 -1.54 -13.13
N ILE A 119 1.59 -1.06 -12.14
CA ILE A 119 2.97 -1.53 -11.93
C ILE A 119 2.99 -3.05 -11.73
N ASP A 120 3.99 -3.69 -12.31
CA ASP A 120 4.25 -5.11 -12.08
C ASP A 120 4.56 -5.37 -10.59
N ALA A 121 3.90 -6.40 -10.01
CA ALA A 121 4.03 -6.70 -8.59
C ALA A 121 5.48 -6.98 -8.16
N GLN A 122 6.26 -7.68 -8.98
CA GLN A 122 7.66 -7.97 -8.68
C GLN A 122 8.51 -6.68 -8.69
N THR A 123 8.23 -5.77 -9.63
CA THR A 123 8.88 -4.45 -9.69
C THR A 123 8.56 -3.63 -8.45
N PHE A 124 7.29 -3.59 -8.03
CA PHE A 124 6.89 -2.89 -6.80
C PHE A 124 7.56 -3.47 -5.56
N VAL A 125 7.57 -4.79 -5.41
CA VAL A 125 8.26 -5.48 -4.30
C VAL A 125 9.76 -5.16 -4.29
N SER A 126 10.41 -5.11 -5.46
CA SER A 126 11.82 -4.74 -5.57
C SER A 126 12.10 -3.31 -5.09
N LEU A 127 11.17 -2.37 -5.35
CA LEU A 127 11.25 -0.99 -4.80
C LEU A 127 11.07 -0.94 -3.27
N CYS A 128 10.39 -1.92 -2.68
CA CYS A 128 10.20 -2.00 -1.22
C CYS A 128 11.41 -2.59 -0.49
N THR A 129 12.31 -3.27 -1.20
CA THR A 129 13.55 -3.79 -0.61
C THR A 129 14.63 -2.72 -0.57
N ARG A 130 15.59 -2.85 0.34
CA ARG A 130 16.73 -1.92 0.47
C ARG A 130 18.07 -2.54 0.13
N ALA A 131 18.11 -3.86 -0.02
CA ALA A 131 19.33 -4.64 -0.20
C ALA A 131 19.01 -6.02 -0.78
N GLY A 132 18.05 -6.09 -1.70
CA GLY A 132 17.67 -7.31 -2.41
C GLY A 132 18.62 -7.62 -3.57
N GLY A 133 19.28 -6.58 -4.08
CA GLY A 133 20.22 -6.68 -5.21
C GLY A 133 19.52 -6.74 -6.57
N GLU A 134 18.22 -6.40 -6.60
CA GLU A 134 17.44 -6.36 -7.83
C GLU A 134 17.80 -5.11 -8.64
N VAL A 135 17.82 -5.24 -9.97
CA VAL A 135 17.90 -4.11 -10.89
C VAL A 135 16.48 -3.68 -11.21
N VAL A 136 16.06 -2.54 -10.65
CA VAL A 136 14.76 -1.95 -10.97
C VAL A 136 14.90 -1.16 -12.27
N GLY A 137 14.04 -1.47 -13.24
CA GLY A 137 13.91 -0.70 -14.49
C GLY A 137 13.16 0.62 -14.25
N ASP A 138 12.80 1.29 -15.35
CA ASP A 138 11.92 2.48 -15.29
C ASP A 138 10.54 2.08 -14.75
N PHE A 139 9.99 2.88 -13.83
CA PHE A 139 8.71 2.66 -13.15
C PHE A 139 7.90 3.95 -13.01
#